data_9036958b38360d7054f3237b6e865e8d
#
_entry.id   9036958b38360d7054f3237b6e865e8d
#
_cell.length_a   1.000
_cell.length_b   1.000
_cell.length_c   1.000
_cell.angle_alpha   90.00
_cell.angle_beta   90.00
_cell.angle_gamma   90.00
#
_symmetry.space_group_name_H-M   'P 1'
#
loop_
_entity.id
_entity.type
_entity.pdbx_description
1 polymer ?
#
loop_
_entity_poly.entity_id
_entity_poly.type
_entity_poly.pdbx_seq_one_letter_code
_entity_poly.pdbx_strand_id
1 'polypeptide(L)'
;MTRRDFAEHFWEKAERSGGPHACWPWTAFVYEGYGRFTPRTGASAKAHRVAYELTVGPIPAGLQIDHLCRNRACVNPAHMEVVTQAENVRRGMGGWNSVAKTHCPNGHPYDHENTYREGGRRHCRECGRVNWRAWDARRKATA
;
A
#
# COMPACT_ATOMS: atom_id res chain seq x y z
N MET A 1 17.89 27.08 -2.97
CA MET A 1 17.05 26.66 -1.82
C MET A 1 17.96 25.96 -0.83
N THR A 2 18.12 26.47 0.37
CA THR A 2 18.93 25.83 1.40
C THR A 2 18.19 24.61 1.96
N ARG A 3 18.91 23.72 2.68
CA ARG A 3 18.27 22.55 3.35
C ARG A 3 17.23 23.01 4.39
N ARG A 4 17.46 24.16 5.01
CA ARG A 4 16.55 24.77 5.98
C ARG A 4 15.25 25.23 5.30
N ASP A 5 15.33 25.96 4.20
CA ASP A 5 14.17 26.42 3.44
C ASP A 5 13.33 25.25 2.92
N PHE A 6 13.97 24.14 2.55
CA PHE A 6 13.30 22.92 2.11
C PHE A 6 12.50 22.28 3.25
N ALA A 7 13.10 22.16 4.43
CA ALA A 7 12.44 21.56 5.60
C ALA A 7 11.27 22.44 6.09
N GLU A 8 11.44 23.76 6.15
CA GLU A 8 10.39 24.70 6.52
C GLU A 8 9.20 24.59 5.58
N HIS A 9 9.43 24.67 4.26
CA HIS A 9 8.39 24.51 3.25
C HIS A 9 7.68 23.13 3.29
N PHE A 10 8.39 22.08 3.69
CA PHE A 10 7.79 20.78 3.90
C PHE A 10 6.86 20.77 5.12
N TRP A 11 7.34 21.24 6.27
CA TRP A 11 6.61 21.17 7.53
C TRP A 11 5.41 22.11 7.62
N GLU A 12 5.34 23.17 6.81
CA GLU A 12 4.14 24.01 6.63
C GLU A 12 2.91 23.23 6.15
N LYS A 13 3.11 22.06 5.53
CA LYS A 13 2.07 21.21 4.96
C LYS A 13 1.72 19.99 5.84
N ALA A 14 2.21 19.97 7.06
CA ALA A 14 1.93 18.92 8.05
C ALA A 14 1.23 19.51 9.27
N GLU A 15 0.06 18.97 9.62
CA GLU A 15 -0.65 19.34 10.83
C GLU A 15 -0.03 18.63 12.04
N ARG A 16 0.60 19.40 12.94
CA ARG A 16 1.35 18.85 14.08
C ARG A 16 0.83 19.31 15.45
N SER A 17 -0.31 19.99 15.51
CA SER A 17 -0.87 20.55 16.75
C SER A 17 -1.23 19.51 17.79
N GLY A 18 -1.48 18.25 17.37
CA GLY A 18 -1.80 17.14 18.27
C GLY A 18 -0.64 16.61 19.13
N GLY A 19 0.56 17.17 18.95
CA GLY A 19 1.75 16.76 19.70
C GLY A 19 2.49 15.56 19.11
N PRO A 20 3.57 15.07 19.80
CA PRO A 20 4.52 14.11 19.23
C PRO A 20 3.94 12.70 19.04
N HIS A 21 2.91 12.33 19.79
CA HIS A 21 2.30 11.00 19.74
C HIS A 21 1.03 10.94 18.89
N ALA A 22 0.58 12.07 18.35
CA ALA A 22 -0.57 12.11 17.45
C ALA A 22 -0.15 11.85 16.00
N CYS A 23 -1.09 11.43 15.16
CA CYS A 23 -0.88 11.47 13.73
C CYS A 23 -0.65 12.92 13.28
N TRP A 24 0.28 13.13 12.36
CA TRP A 24 0.49 14.41 11.68
C TRP A 24 -0.05 14.30 10.24
N PRO A 25 -1.33 14.66 10.02
CA PRO A 25 -1.92 14.59 8.70
C PRO A 25 -1.21 15.50 7.70
N TRP A 26 -1.01 15.01 6.50
CA TRP A 26 -0.57 15.83 5.38
C TRP A 26 -1.72 16.69 4.87
N THR A 27 -1.56 18.00 4.81
CA THR A 27 -2.61 18.96 4.48
C THR A 27 -2.61 19.42 3.03
N ALA A 28 -1.59 19.02 2.24
CA ALA A 28 -1.50 19.30 0.81
C ALA A 28 -1.99 18.11 -0.04
N PHE A 29 -1.59 18.07 -1.30
CA PHE A 29 -2.07 17.06 -2.26
C PHE A 29 -1.80 15.62 -1.80
N VAL A 30 -2.85 14.78 -1.88
CA VAL A 30 -2.84 13.35 -1.55
C VAL A 30 -3.18 12.54 -2.79
N TYR A 31 -2.42 11.48 -3.05
CA TYR A 31 -2.65 10.53 -4.13
C TYR A 31 -2.62 9.10 -3.59
N GLU A 32 -3.62 8.30 -3.88
CA GLU A 32 -3.80 6.91 -3.36
C GLU A 32 -3.69 6.79 -1.83
N GLY A 33 -4.14 7.84 -1.13
CA GLY A 33 -4.07 7.94 0.32
C GLY A 33 -2.72 8.39 0.88
N TYR A 34 -1.71 8.59 0.04
CA TYR A 34 -0.39 9.09 0.45
C TYR A 34 -0.22 10.57 0.16
N GLY A 35 0.29 11.33 1.12
CA GLY A 35 0.73 12.69 0.90
C GLY A 35 1.82 12.76 -0.18
N ARG A 36 1.72 13.75 -1.06
CA ARG A 36 2.71 14.03 -2.11
C ARG A 36 3.30 15.41 -1.87
N PHE A 37 4.60 15.44 -1.73
CA PHE A 37 5.37 16.67 -1.63
C PHE A 37 6.12 16.93 -2.94
N THR A 38 5.87 18.11 -3.51
CA THR A 38 6.62 18.60 -4.67
C THR A 38 7.41 19.81 -4.22
N PRO A 39 8.73 19.70 -4.10
CA PRO A 39 9.56 20.86 -3.78
C PRO A 39 9.53 21.89 -4.92
N ARG A 40 9.91 23.13 -4.65
CA ARG A 40 9.97 24.18 -5.67
C ARG A 40 10.90 23.82 -6.83
N THR A 41 11.92 23.03 -6.55
CA THR A 41 12.86 22.48 -7.53
C THR A 41 13.04 21.00 -7.24
N GLY A 42 12.83 20.15 -8.24
CA GLY A 42 13.01 18.71 -8.12
C GLY A 42 11.74 17.90 -8.34
N ALA A 43 11.89 16.58 -8.22
CA ALA A 43 10.81 15.63 -8.45
C ALA A 43 9.87 15.51 -7.25
N SER A 44 8.60 15.17 -7.53
CA SER A 44 7.61 14.87 -6.50
C SER A 44 7.98 13.58 -5.75
N ALA A 45 7.84 13.60 -4.44
CA ALA A 45 8.12 12.48 -3.54
C ALA A 45 6.93 12.18 -2.62
N LYS A 46 6.90 10.98 -2.04
CA LYS A 46 5.94 10.64 -0.98
C LYS A 46 6.30 11.41 0.29
N ALA A 47 5.34 12.17 0.84
CA ALA A 47 5.57 13.06 1.97
C ALA A 47 6.13 12.34 3.21
N HIS A 48 5.61 11.14 3.54
CA HIS A 48 6.11 10.36 4.69
C HIS A 48 7.59 9.95 4.54
N ARG A 49 8.08 9.69 3.31
CA ARG A 49 9.51 9.41 3.09
C ARG A 49 10.36 10.64 3.35
N VAL A 50 9.92 11.79 2.85
CA VAL A 50 10.60 13.07 3.08
C VAL A 50 10.62 13.40 4.58
N ALA A 51 9.50 13.21 5.29
CA ALA A 51 9.44 13.40 6.73
C ALA A 51 10.47 12.54 7.48
N TYR A 52 10.54 11.24 7.14
CA TYR A 52 11.49 10.31 7.74
C TYR A 52 12.95 10.73 7.46
N GLU A 53 13.28 11.04 6.22
CA GLU A 53 14.63 11.45 5.82
C GLU A 53 15.07 12.78 6.45
N LEU A 54 14.14 13.70 6.70
CA LEU A 54 14.44 14.97 7.37
C LEU A 54 14.71 14.83 8.87
N THR A 55 14.12 13.82 9.52
CA THR A 55 14.14 13.68 10.99
C THR A 55 14.98 12.54 11.50
N VAL A 56 14.96 11.40 10.82
CA VAL A 56 15.65 10.17 11.24
C VAL A 56 16.90 9.94 10.41
N GLY A 57 16.80 10.09 9.09
CA GLY A 57 17.92 9.87 8.20
C GLY A 57 17.55 9.10 6.92
N PRO A 58 18.52 8.77 6.08
CA PRO A 58 18.28 8.12 4.79
C PRO A 58 17.63 6.75 4.96
N ILE A 59 16.68 6.44 4.10
CA ILE A 59 16.03 5.13 4.06
C ILE A 59 16.94 4.19 3.26
N PRO A 60 17.40 3.07 3.86
CA PRO A 60 18.27 2.13 3.16
C PRO A 60 17.63 1.58 1.87
N ALA A 61 18.45 1.32 0.87
CA ALA A 61 18.00 0.80 -0.42
C ALA A 61 17.26 -0.55 -0.22
N GLY A 62 16.16 -0.74 -0.94
CA GLY A 62 15.34 -1.95 -0.86
C GLY A 62 14.38 -2.00 0.32
N LEU A 63 14.46 -1.05 1.27
CA LEU A 63 13.51 -0.98 2.39
C LEU A 63 12.36 -0.01 2.11
N GLN A 64 11.27 -0.23 2.80
CA GLN A 64 10.03 0.56 2.72
C GLN A 64 9.66 1.11 4.09
N ILE A 65 8.84 2.16 4.08
CA ILE A 65 8.23 2.68 5.31
C ILE A 65 6.86 2.03 5.50
N ASP A 66 6.65 1.38 6.64
CA ASP A 66 5.34 0.96 7.14
C ASP A 66 4.77 2.03 8.08
N HIS A 67 3.46 2.29 7.99
CA HIS A 67 2.73 3.16 8.89
C HIS A 67 2.15 2.34 10.05
N LEU A 68 2.72 2.43 11.22
CA LEU A 68 2.23 1.74 12.42
C LEU A 68 0.80 2.18 12.79
N CYS A 69 0.47 3.46 12.53
CA CYS A 69 -0.86 4.03 12.75
C CYS A 69 -1.89 3.68 11.63
N ARG A 70 -1.48 2.97 10.57
CA ARG A 70 -2.31 2.62 9.40
C ARG A 70 -2.89 3.81 8.63
N ASN A 71 -2.54 5.03 8.98
CA ASN A 71 -2.90 6.24 8.25
C ASN A 71 -1.80 6.60 7.25
N ARG A 72 -2.05 6.36 5.96
CA ARG A 72 -1.09 6.61 4.87
C ARG A 72 -0.76 8.08 4.64
N ALA A 73 -1.67 8.98 5.06
CA ALA A 73 -1.45 10.42 4.98
C ALA A 73 -0.67 10.98 6.19
N CYS A 74 -0.39 10.16 7.20
CA CYS A 74 0.40 10.57 8.35
C CYS A 74 1.87 10.76 7.96
N VAL A 75 2.47 11.88 8.40
CA VAL A 75 3.89 12.18 8.22
C VAL A 75 4.67 12.24 9.54
N ASN A 76 4.10 11.73 10.64
CA ASN A 76 4.79 11.66 11.92
C ASN A 76 5.83 10.52 11.90
N PRO A 77 7.13 10.81 12.03
CA PRO A 77 8.18 9.78 12.02
C PRO A 77 8.08 8.75 13.14
N ALA A 78 7.50 9.13 14.30
CA ALA A 78 7.25 8.21 15.41
C ALA A 78 6.21 7.12 15.07
N HIS A 79 5.42 7.31 14.00
CA HIS A 79 4.46 6.34 13.49
C HIS A 79 4.96 5.55 12.28
N MET A 80 6.26 5.59 12.00
CA MET A 80 6.88 4.97 10.85
C MET A 80 7.97 3.99 11.26
N GLU A 81 8.02 2.88 10.55
CA GLU A 81 9.08 1.90 10.70
C GLU A 81 9.63 1.52 9.31
N VAL A 82 10.96 1.40 9.24
CA VAL A 82 11.64 0.94 8.02
C VAL A 82 11.68 -0.58 8.04
N VAL A 83 11.04 -1.20 7.05
CA VAL A 83 10.86 -2.66 6.97
C VAL A 83 11.17 -3.18 5.57
N THR A 84 11.37 -4.48 5.44
CA THR A 84 11.44 -5.13 4.12
C THR A 84 10.06 -5.13 3.46
N GLN A 85 10.02 -5.27 2.13
CA GLN A 85 8.75 -5.40 1.41
C GLN A 85 7.95 -6.61 1.90
N ALA A 86 8.59 -7.75 2.16
CA ALA A 86 7.94 -8.95 2.66
C ALA A 86 7.25 -8.70 4.01
N GLU A 87 7.93 -8.01 4.93
CA GLU A 87 7.37 -7.65 6.23
C GLU A 87 6.21 -6.66 6.08
N ASN A 88 6.35 -5.63 5.24
CA ASN A 88 5.30 -4.65 4.98
C ASN A 88 4.03 -5.32 4.43
N VAL A 89 4.18 -6.24 3.47
CA VAL A 89 3.06 -7.02 2.93
C VAL A 89 2.44 -7.91 4.00
N ARG A 90 3.25 -8.57 4.84
CA ARG A 90 2.78 -9.43 5.94
C ARG A 90 1.95 -8.65 6.95
N ARG A 91 2.38 -7.44 7.31
CA ARG A 91 1.67 -6.54 8.24
C ARG A 91 0.46 -5.85 7.62
N GLY A 92 0.43 -5.77 6.28
CA GLY A 92 -0.65 -5.13 5.53
C GLY A 92 -1.95 -5.93 5.58
N MET A 93 -3.10 -5.21 5.60
CA MET A 93 -4.44 -5.81 5.61
C MET A 93 -4.78 -6.60 4.34
N GLY A 94 -4.02 -6.44 3.26
CA GLY A 94 -4.27 -7.12 1.97
C GLY A 94 -4.17 -8.64 2.04
N GLY A 95 -3.23 -9.15 2.82
CA GLY A 95 -3.07 -10.60 3.06
C GLY A 95 -4.22 -11.18 3.87
N TRP A 96 -4.64 -10.51 4.92
CA TRP A 96 -5.74 -10.94 5.80
C TRP A 96 -7.08 -11.00 5.07
N ASN A 97 -7.41 -9.97 4.28
CA ASN A 97 -8.62 -9.96 3.46
C ASN A 97 -8.67 -11.12 2.45
N SER A 98 -7.53 -11.55 1.96
CA SER A 98 -7.45 -12.68 1.04
C SER A 98 -7.60 -14.03 1.75
N VAL A 99 -7.02 -14.18 2.94
CA VAL A 99 -7.10 -15.41 3.75
C VAL A 99 -8.48 -15.59 4.40
N ALA A 100 -9.06 -14.50 4.90
CA ALA A 100 -10.37 -14.51 5.56
C ALA A 100 -11.56 -14.75 4.61
N LYS A 101 -11.37 -14.60 3.29
CA LYS A 101 -12.45 -14.87 2.33
C LYS A 101 -12.81 -16.34 2.31
N THR A 102 -14.03 -16.65 2.66
CA THR A 102 -14.60 -18.01 2.59
C THR A 102 -15.18 -18.35 1.21
N HIS A 103 -15.45 -17.33 0.38
CA HIS A 103 -16.03 -17.46 -0.96
C HIS A 103 -15.24 -16.65 -1.99
N CYS A 104 -15.28 -17.09 -3.24
CA CYS A 104 -14.74 -16.32 -4.37
C CYS A 104 -15.67 -15.14 -4.73
N PRO A 105 -15.26 -14.20 -5.61
CA PRO A 105 -16.12 -13.09 -6.03
C PRO A 105 -17.46 -13.49 -6.65
N ASN A 106 -17.55 -14.71 -7.19
CA ASN A 106 -18.78 -15.28 -7.78
C ASN A 106 -19.59 -16.11 -6.78
N GLY A 107 -19.27 -16.07 -5.48
CA GLY A 107 -20.01 -16.73 -4.42
C GLY A 107 -19.73 -18.23 -4.22
N HIS A 108 -18.80 -18.83 -4.95
CA HIS A 108 -18.45 -20.24 -4.73
C HIS A 108 -17.56 -20.39 -3.49
N PRO A 109 -17.78 -21.41 -2.63
CA PRO A 109 -16.99 -21.61 -1.42
C PRO A 109 -15.53 -21.95 -1.74
N TYR A 110 -14.63 -21.49 -0.88
CA TYR A 110 -13.23 -21.89 -0.87
C TYR A 110 -13.02 -23.07 0.09
N ASP A 111 -13.73 -24.16 -0.16
CA ASP A 111 -13.54 -25.45 0.53
C ASP A 111 -12.40 -26.29 -0.10
N HIS A 112 -12.16 -27.46 0.46
CA HIS A 112 -11.13 -28.36 -0.01
C HIS A 112 -11.40 -28.88 -1.44
N GLU A 113 -12.64 -29.11 -1.82
CA GLU A 113 -13.01 -29.67 -3.12
C GLU A 113 -12.92 -28.63 -4.23
N ASN A 114 -13.36 -27.39 -3.94
CA ASN A 114 -13.44 -26.32 -4.92
C ASN A 114 -12.20 -25.42 -4.97
N THR A 115 -11.20 -25.63 -4.10
CA THR A 115 -10.01 -24.79 -4.05
C THR A 115 -8.77 -25.54 -4.50
N TYR A 116 -7.92 -24.86 -5.30
CA TYR A 116 -6.53 -25.27 -5.50
C TYR A 116 -5.59 -24.07 -5.31
N ARG A 117 -4.32 -24.35 -5.07
CA ARG A 117 -3.28 -23.34 -4.89
C ARG A 117 -2.22 -23.47 -5.96
N GLU A 118 -1.88 -22.34 -6.57
CA GLU A 118 -0.85 -22.24 -7.57
C GLU A 118 -0.11 -20.91 -7.41
N GLY A 119 1.22 -20.93 -7.40
CA GLY A 119 2.04 -19.73 -7.21
C GLY A 119 1.73 -18.97 -5.91
N GLY A 120 1.32 -19.66 -4.84
CA GLY A 120 0.92 -19.05 -3.56
C GLY A 120 -0.48 -18.41 -3.58
N ARG A 121 -1.18 -18.44 -4.70
CA ARG A 121 -2.53 -17.91 -4.86
C ARG A 121 -3.58 -19.01 -4.74
N ARG A 122 -4.77 -18.61 -4.29
CA ARG A 122 -5.93 -19.49 -4.16
C ARG A 122 -6.85 -19.29 -5.37
N HIS A 123 -7.24 -20.38 -6.00
CA HIS A 123 -8.08 -20.41 -7.20
C HIS A 123 -9.35 -21.22 -6.93
N CYS A 124 -10.47 -20.76 -7.49
CA CYS A 124 -11.75 -21.44 -7.45
C CYS A 124 -11.89 -22.36 -8.68
N ARG A 125 -12.07 -23.67 -8.45
CA ARG A 125 -12.21 -24.67 -9.54
C ARG A 125 -13.48 -24.44 -10.36
N GLU A 126 -14.61 -24.07 -9.72
CA GLU A 126 -15.87 -23.83 -10.42
C GLU A 126 -15.75 -22.62 -11.37
N CYS A 127 -15.16 -21.51 -10.92
CA CYS A 127 -14.86 -20.39 -11.82
C CYS A 127 -13.95 -20.81 -12.98
N GLY A 128 -12.95 -21.65 -12.71
CA GLY A 128 -12.08 -22.20 -13.75
C GLY A 128 -12.84 -22.99 -14.78
N ARG A 129 -13.75 -23.88 -14.37
CA ARG A 129 -14.62 -24.68 -15.27
C ARG A 129 -15.53 -23.80 -16.11
N VAL A 130 -16.18 -22.79 -15.50
CA VAL A 130 -17.06 -21.84 -16.23
C VAL A 130 -16.27 -21.05 -17.27
N ASN A 131 -15.12 -20.53 -16.90
CA ASN A 131 -14.26 -19.78 -17.83
C ASN A 131 -13.75 -20.64 -18.98
N TRP A 132 -13.34 -21.88 -18.68
CA TRP A 132 -12.90 -22.83 -19.70
C TRP A 132 -14.02 -23.18 -20.69
N ARG A 133 -15.23 -23.49 -20.21
CA ARG A 133 -16.40 -23.77 -21.06
C ARG A 133 -16.72 -22.59 -21.98
N ALA A 134 -16.70 -21.37 -21.45
CA ALA A 134 -16.94 -20.18 -22.23
C ALA A 134 -15.84 -19.90 -23.26
N TRP A 135 -14.60 -20.22 -22.96
CA TRP A 135 -13.47 -20.13 -23.90
C TRP A 135 -13.58 -21.19 -25.00
N ASP A 136 -13.86 -22.46 -24.64
CA ASP A 136 -14.02 -23.57 -25.61
C ASP A 136 -15.18 -23.32 -26.56
N ALA A 137 -16.32 -22.83 -26.07
CA ALA A 137 -17.46 -22.47 -26.90
C ALA A 137 -17.12 -21.36 -27.91
N ARG A 138 -16.41 -20.31 -27.48
CA ARG A 138 -15.96 -19.24 -28.38
C ARG A 138 -15.01 -19.77 -29.45
N ARG A 139 -14.07 -20.61 -29.08
CA ARG A 139 -13.12 -21.23 -30.01
C ARG A 139 -13.82 -22.06 -31.09
N LYS A 140 -14.84 -22.84 -30.69
CA LYS A 140 -15.63 -23.67 -31.62
C LYS A 140 -16.51 -22.84 -32.54
N ALA A 141 -16.97 -21.67 -32.11
CA ALA A 141 -17.80 -20.78 -32.94
C ALA A 141 -16.99 -20.03 -34.01
N THR A 142 -15.66 -19.97 -33.90
CA THR A 142 -14.74 -19.29 -34.82
C THR A 142 -13.94 -20.24 -35.72
N ALA A 143 -14.17 -21.54 -35.62
CA ALA A 143 -13.56 -22.59 -36.44
C ALA A 143 -14.55 -23.06 -37.51
#